data_5fd3541946e86b287d6eaf23026768c3
#
_entry.id   5fd3541946e86b287d6eaf23026768c3
#
_cell.length_a   1.000
_cell.length_b   1.000
_cell.length_c   1.000
_cell.angle_alpha   90.00
_cell.angle_beta   90.00
_cell.angle_gamma   90.00
#
_symmetry.space_group_name_H-M   'P 1'
#
loop_
_entity.id
_entity.type
_entity.pdbx_description
1 polymer ?
#
loop_
_entity_poly.entity_id
_entity_poly.type
_entity_poly.pdbx_seq_one_letter_code
_entity_poly.pdbx_strand_id
1 'polypeptide(L)'
;MTNMAYDKGHKYKLGVALSGGGARGLAHAGALKAIEEAGLRPDIIAGVSAGSIIAVMYSAGISPDSILELFTYGRFSDFAEFSISKGGLLKMDRFIRVITKSLGAYKRLEDLPIPTFIGATDFDNGVAVEFHEGDISPIIKASCSIPVVFPPVSIGGTAYVDGGVLRNLPAWAIRDKCERLIGINVSPLGRVKTDPSIFEIAMRSYSLLAKANQKQDMDVCDLVVQTRELTHRKVFDLKEINKVFTSGYVNMRKTLRDAGWWQPETK
;
A
#
# COMPACT_ATOMS: atom_id res chain seq x y z
N MET A 1 41.22 12.24 -4.13
CA MET A 1 40.57 11.29 -5.05
C MET A 1 39.08 11.54 -4.98
N THR A 2 38.56 12.26 -5.95
CA THR A 2 37.20 12.69 -6.04
C THR A 2 36.34 11.50 -6.45
N ASN A 3 35.43 11.07 -5.56
CA ASN A 3 34.41 10.08 -5.87
C ASN A 3 33.50 10.68 -6.96
N MET A 4 33.69 10.30 -8.20
CA MET A 4 32.69 10.47 -9.25
C MET A 4 31.52 9.57 -8.89
N ALA A 5 30.48 10.13 -8.27
CA ALA A 5 29.18 9.50 -8.18
C ALA A 5 28.71 9.27 -9.63
N TYR A 6 28.64 8.03 -10.07
CA TYR A 6 27.97 7.66 -11.30
C TYR A 6 26.53 8.18 -11.20
N ASP A 7 26.20 9.19 -12.00
CA ASP A 7 24.83 9.62 -12.26
C ASP A 7 24.09 8.43 -12.88
N LYS A 8 23.26 7.75 -12.07
CA LYS A 8 22.51 6.57 -12.51
C LYS A 8 21.35 6.92 -13.44
N GLY A 9 21.22 8.18 -13.89
CA GLY A 9 20.17 8.60 -14.82
C GLY A 9 18.76 8.22 -14.36
N HIS A 10 18.45 8.44 -13.07
CA HIS A 10 17.11 8.14 -12.54
C HIS A 10 16.06 8.95 -13.27
N LYS A 11 15.00 8.28 -13.74
CA LYS A 11 13.91 8.90 -14.52
C LYS A 11 13.03 9.81 -13.66
N TYR A 12 12.92 9.52 -12.34
CA TYR A 12 12.01 10.19 -11.41
C TYR A 12 12.76 10.78 -10.22
N LYS A 13 12.33 11.97 -9.74
CA LYS A 13 12.97 12.64 -8.59
C LYS A 13 12.55 12.03 -7.27
N LEU A 14 11.24 11.77 -7.10
CA LEU A 14 10.68 11.26 -5.86
C LEU A 14 9.78 10.03 -6.10
N GLY A 15 10.18 8.91 -5.51
CA GLY A 15 9.36 7.71 -5.42
C GLY A 15 8.73 7.57 -4.03
N VAL A 16 7.53 6.97 -3.98
CA VAL A 16 6.86 6.62 -2.72
C VAL A 16 6.40 5.17 -2.77
N ALA A 17 6.83 4.36 -1.80
CA ALA A 17 6.43 2.97 -1.64
C ALA A 17 5.47 2.80 -0.46
N LEU A 18 4.30 2.20 -0.71
CA LEU A 18 3.19 2.04 0.24
C LEU A 18 3.02 0.56 0.60
N SER A 19 3.25 0.21 1.86
CA SER A 19 3.14 -1.18 2.32
C SER A 19 1.70 -1.70 2.35
N GLY A 20 1.54 -3.02 2.38
CA GLY A 20 0.30 -3.64 2.83
C GLY A 20 -0.03 -3.30 4.29
N GLY A 21 -1.31 -3.46 4.68
CA GLY A 21 -1.70 -3.16 6.06
C GLY A 21 -3.19 -3.26 6.39
N GLY A 22 -4.03 -3.65 5.43
CA GLY A 22 -5.49 -3.71 5.59
C GLY A 22 -6.07 -2.34 5.95
N ALA A 23 -6.95 -2.25 6.93
CA ALA A 23 -7.59 -1.01 7.38
C ALA A 23 -6.60 0.09 7.80
N ARG A 24 -5.37 -0.27 8.20
CA ARG A 24 -4.30 0.69 8.51
C ARG A 24 -3.78 1.42 7.27
N GLY A 25 -4.11 0.92 6.07
CA GLY A 25 -3.73 1.53 4.79
C GLY A 25 -4.17 2.98 4.63
N LEU A 26 -5.22 3.42 5.34
CA LEU A 26 -5.64 4.81 5.28
C LEU A 26 -4.60 5.81 5.86
N ALA A 27 -3.64 5.32 6.65
CA ALA A 27 -2.49 6.12 7.06
C ALA A 27 -1.59 6.54 5.89
N HIS A 28 -1.59 5.79 4.78
CA HIS A 28 -0.89 6.20 3.55
C HIS A 28 -1.48 7.49 2.98
N ALA A 29 -2.81 7.63 2.96
CA ALA A 29 -3.44 8.87 2.49
C ALA A 29 -3.05 10.06 3.39
N GLY A 30 -3.05 9.88 4.72
CA GLY A 30 -2.57 10.92 5.64
C GLY A 30 -1.10 11.28 5.41
N ALA A 31 -0.25 10.28 5.16
CA ALA A 31 1.16 10.52 4.86
C ALA A 31 1.37 11.25 3.52
N LEU A 32 0.61 10.90 2.48
CA LEU A 32 0.62 11.59 1.18
C LEU A 32 0.19 13.05 1.33
N LYS A 33 -0.82 13.34 2.16
CA LYS A 33 -1.20 14.72 2.49
C LYS A 33 -0.02 15.52 3.08
N ALA A 34 0.71 14.93 4.03
CA ALA A 34 1.87 15.60 4.62
C ALA A 34 3.01 15.80 3.61
N ILE A 35 3.19 14.89 2.64
CA ILE A 35 4.14 15.02 1.54
C ILE A 35 3.76 16.22 0.66
N GLU A 36 2.47 16.36 0.29
CA GLU A 36 1.99 17.51 -0.50
C GLU A 36 2.17 18.84 0.25
N GLU A 37 1.83 18.88 1.52
CA GLU A 37 1.99 20.09 2.36
C GLU A 37 3.47 20.47 2.58
N ALA A 38 4.39 19.52 2.42
CA ALA A 38 5.83 19.79 2.43
C ALA A 38 6.36 20.35 1.09
N GLY A 39 5.49 20.61 0.11
CA GLY A 39 5.87 21.03 -1.24
C GLY A 39 6.46 19.91 -2.09
N LEU A 40 6.25 18.65 -1.70
CA LEU A 40 6.73 17.47 -2.42
C LEU A 40 5.58 16.78 -3.14
N ARG A 41 5.87 16.17 -4.30
CA ARG A 41 4.93 15.33 -5.03
C ARG A 41 5.62 14.06 -5.52
N PRO A 42 5.03 12.88 -5.33
CA PRO A 42 5.55 11.66 -5.92
C PRO A 42 5.50 11.72 -7.45
N ASP A 43 6.64 11.41 -8.10
CA ASP A 43 6.71 11.25 -9.56
C ASP A 43 6.46 9.80 -9.98
N ILE A 44 6.61 8.86 -9.04
CA ILE A 44 6.37 7.42 -9.20
C ILE A 44 5.91 6.85 -7.86
N ILE A 45 4.98 5.92 -7.89
CA ILE A 45 4.42 5.31 -6.68
C ILE A 45 4.35 3.79 -6.81
N ALA A 46 4.60 3.09 -5.70
CA ALA A 46 4.40 1.64 -5.64
C ALA A 46 3.53 1.27 -4.44
N GLY A 47 2.69 0.25 -4.58
CA GLY A 47 1.80 -0.21 -3.51
C GLY A 47 1.61 -1.72 -3.45
N VAL A 48 1.41 -2.24 -2.25
CA VAL A 48 1.02 -3.64 -1.99
C VAL A 48 -0.26 -3.65 -1.17
N SER A 49 -1.21 -4.53 -1.47
CA SER A 49 -2.43 -4.73 -0.68
C SER A 49 -3.18 -3.40 -0.48
N ALA A 50 -3.45 -3.00 0.76
CA ALA A 50 -4.05 -1.69 1.05
C ALA A 50 -3.25 -0.51 0.46
N GLY A 51 -1.93 -0.61 0.39
CA GLY A 51 -1.07 0.37 -0.28
C GLY A 51 -1.34 0.45 -1.79
N SER A 52 -1.69 -0.67 -2.45
CA SER A 52 -2.05 -0.68 -3.88
C SER A 52 -3.32 0.13 -4.16
N ILE A 53 -4.30 0.03 -3.26
CA ILE A 53 -5.56 0.78 -3.34
C ILE A 53 -5.30 2.28 -3.25
N ILE A 54 -4.55 2.70 -2.23
CA ILE A 54 -4.21 4.13 -2.05
C ILE A 54 -3.33 4.63 -3.20
N ALA A 55 -2.39 3.81 -3.69
CA ALA A 55 -1.54 4.16 -4.84
C ALA A 55 -2.37 4.48 -6.08
N VAL A 56 -3.29 3.58 -6.51
CA VAL A 56 -4.10 3.82 -7.72
C VAL A 56 -5.07 4.98 -7.55
N MET A 57 -5.66 5.17 -6.37
CA MET A 57 -6.56 6.29 -6.10
C MET A 57 -5.82 7.63 -6.16
N TYR A 58 -4.68 7.72 -5.51
CA TYR A 58 -3.85 8.91 -5.51
C TYR A 58 -3.30 9.22 -6.91
N SER A 59 -2.81 8.21 -7.62
CA SER A 59 -2.30 8.35 -8.98
C SER A 59 -3.37 8.74 -10.00
N ALA A 60 -4.64 8.40 -9.74
CA ALA A 60 -5.79 8.87 -10.52
C ALA A 60 -6.18 10.33 -10.22
N GLY A 61 -5.48 11.03 -9.32
CA GLY A 61 -5.73 12.41 -8.95
C GLY A 61 -6.74 12.60 -7.81
N ILE A 62 -7.14 11.53 -7.11
CA ILE A 62 -8.02 11.65 -5.94
C ILE A 62 -7.18 12.17 -4.77
N SER A 63 -7.58 13.32 -4.21
CA SER A 63 -6.86 13.94 -3.10
C SER A 63 -6.85 13.05 -1.84
N PRO A 64 -5.84 13.14 -0.97
CA PRO A 64 -5.82 12.41 0.29
C PRO A 64 -7.06 12.61 1.16
N ASP A 65 -7.61 13.82 1.21
CA ASP A 65 -8.84 14.12 1.96
C ASP A 65 -10.07 13.45 1.31
N SER A 66 -10.18 13.46 -0.03
CA SER A 66 -11.25 12.77 -0.74
C SER A 66 -11.15 11.23 -0.58
N ILE A 67 -9.93 10.69 -0.49
CA ILE A 67 -9.72 9.28 -0.14
C ILE A 67 -10.29 9.01 1.26
N LEU A 68 -9.96 9.85 2.26
CA LEU A 68 -10.49 9.71 3.61
C LEU A 68 -12.03 9.77 3.62
N GLU A 69 -12.64 10.74 2.92
CA GLU A 69 -14.09 10.89 2.81
C GLU A 69 -14.75 9.66 2.21
N LEU A 70 -14.20 9.12 1.14
CA LEU A 70 -14.70 7.91 0.50
C LEU A 70 -14.75 6.74 1.51
N PHE A 71 -13.72 6.58 2.33
CA PHE A 71 -13.66 5.53 3.35
C PHE A 71 -14.52 5.84 4.59
N THR A 72 -14.80 7.11 4.90
CA THR A 72 -15.63 7.53 6.04
C THR A 72 -17.13 7.39 5.72
N TYR A 73 -17.55 7.87 4.55
CA TYR A 73 -18.97 8.00 4.17
C TYR A 73 -19.41 6.97 3.14
N GLY A 74 -18.46 6.42 2.36
CA GLY A 74 -18.74 5.23 1.57
C GLY A 74 -19.13 4.13 2.55
N ARG A 75 -20.27 3.47 2.32
CA ARG A 75 -20.75 2.36 3.16
C ARG A 75 -19.77 1.18 3.14
N PHE A 76 -18.49 1.43 3.57
CA PHE A 76 -17.47 0.40 3.67
C PHE A 76 -17.79 -0.65 4.73
N SER A 77 -18.66 -0.34 5.70
CA SER A 77 -19.29 -1.35 6.56
C SER A 77 -20.06 -2.41 5.75
N ASP A 78 -20.63 -2.01 4.59
CA ASP A 78 -21.31 -2.93 3.69
C ASP A 78 -20.34 -3.78 2.86
N PHE A 79 -19.03 -3.46 2.85
CA PHE A 79 -17.99 -4.28 2.22
C PHE A 79 -17.59 -5.48 3.06
N ALA A 80 -17.94 -5.47 4.33
CA ALA A 80 -17.89 -6.61 5.22
C ALA A 80 -19.07 -7.59 5.00
N GLU A 81 -19.89 -7.43 3.97
CA GLU A 81 -20.64 -8.57 3.43
C GLU A 81 -19.65 -9.55 2.80
N PHE A 82 -18.92 -10.17 3.67
CA PHE A 82 -18.10 -11.33 3.40
C PHE A 82 -19.02 -12.49 3.01
N SER A 83 -19.45 -12.47 1.77
CA SER A 83 -20.12 -13.63 1.18
C SER A 83 -19.11 -14.75 1.12
N ILE A 84 -19.30 -15.78 1.93
CA ILE A 84 -18.46 -16.97 1.89
C ILE A 84 -18.61 -17.62 0.51
N SER A 85 -17.49 -17.79 -0.20
CA SER A 85 -17.46 -18.54 -1.46
C SER A 85 -17.66 -20.03 -1.20
N LYS A 86 -17.91 -20.84 -2.26
CA LYS A 86 -18.03 -22.31 -2.14
C LYS A 86 -16.80 -22.97 -1.50
N GLY A 87 -15.66 -22.30 -1.42
CA GLY A 87 -14.43 -22.76 -0.75
C GLY A 87 -14.22 -22.21 0.66
N GLY A 88 -15.23 -21.56 1.27
CA GLY A 88 -15.11 -20.97 2.61
C GLY A 88 -14.34 -19.65 2.67
N LEU A 89 -13.90 -19.12 1.52
CA LEU A 89 -13.14 -17.88 1.44
C LEU A 89 -14.06 -16.67 1.23
N LEU A 90 -13.61 -15.53 1.70
CA LEU A 90 -14.33 -14.25 1.57
C LEU A 90 -14.26 -13.71 0.14
N LYS A 91 -15.20 -12.84 -0.26
CA LYS A 91 -15.19 -12.16 -1.56
C LYS A 91 -14.97 -10.66 -1.37
N MET A 92 -14.11 -10.07 -2.20
CA MET A 92 -13.86 -8.63 -2.19
C MET A 92 -14.35 -7.90 -3.45
N ASP A 93 -15.12 -8.58 -4.32
CA ASP A 93 -15.51 -8.03 -5.63
C ASP A 93 -16.30 -6.72 -5.52
N ARG A 94 -17.18 -6.59 -4.52
CA ARG A 94 -17.94 -5.35 -4.30
C ARG A 94 -17.01 -4.20 -3.91
N PHE A 95 -16.06 -4.47 -3.02
CA PHE A 95 -15.06 -3.50 -2.59
C PHE A 95 -14.21 -3.01 -3.77
N ILE A 96 -13.62 -3.95 -4.53
CA ILE A 96 -12.83 -3.63 -5.72
C ILE A 96 -13.64 -2.81 -6.73
N ARG A 97 -14.93 -3.16 -6.97
CA ARG A 97 -15.79 -2.37 -7.86
C ARG A 97 -15.99 -0.93 -7.41
N VAL A 98 -16.12 -0.67 -6.10
CA VAL A 98 -16.26 0.70 -5.61
C VAL A 98 -14.96 1.49 -5.81
N ILE A 99 -13.81 0.88 -5.49
CA ILE A 99 -12.51 1.51 -5.74
C ILE A 99 -12.35 1.82 -7.23
N THR A 100 -12.55 0.84 -8.12
CA THR A 100 -12.37 1.05 -9.57
C THR A 100 -13.37 2.04 -10.15
N LYS A 101 -14.59 2.14 -9.58
CA LYS A 101 -15.56 3.15 -9.98
C LYS A 101 -15.12 4.57 -9.60
N SER A 102 -14.45 4.73 -8.44
CA SER A 102 -13.93 6.05 -8.02
C SER A 102 -12.78 6.57 -8.90
N LEU A 103 -12.09 5.68 -9.64
CA LEU A 103 -11.02 6.06 -10.56
C LEU A 103 -11.53 6.73 -11.85
N GLY A 104 -12.84 6.85 -12.06
CA GLY A 104 -13.42 7.50 -13.23
C GLY A 104 -13.11 6.76 -14.53
N ALA A 105 -12.43 7.43 -15.45
CA ALA A 105 -12.08 6.90 -16.77
C ALA A 105 -10.91 5.89 -16.75
N TYR A 106 -10.06 5.96 -15.72
CA TYR A 106 -8.86 5.10 -15.65
C TYR A 106 -9.24 3.64 -15.39
N LYS A 107 -8.83 2.75 -16.29
CA LYS A 107 -9.07 1.31 -16.22
C LYS A 107 -7.78 0.51 -16.19
N ARG A 108 -6.71 1.04 -16.75
CA ARG A 108 -5.40 0.40 -16.87
C ARG A 108 -4.36 1.18 -16.07
N LEU A 109 -3.34 0.49 -15.54
CA LEU A 109 -2.29 1.11 -14.72
C LEU A 109 -1.49 2.15 -15.51
N GLU A 110 -1.16 1.84 -16.76
CA GLU A 110 -0.41 2.71 -17.66
C GLU A 110 -1.14 4.01 -18.07
N ASP A 111 -2.47 4.06 -17.85
CA ASP A 111 -3.26 5.26 -18.12
C ASP A 111 -3.23 6.27 -16.95
N LEU A 112 -2.72 5.86 -15.79
CA LEU A 112 -2.68 6.72 -14.60
C LEU A 112 -1.68 7.87 -14.78
N PRO A 113 -2.02 9.11 -14.36
CA PRO A 113 -1.13 10.27 -14.46
C PRO A 113 0.22 10.11 -13.76
N ILE A 114 0.27 9.36 -12.64
CA ILE A 114 1.52 9.01 -11.96
C ILE A 114 1.81 7.54 -12.25
N PRO A 115 3.00 7.20 -12.80
CA PRO A 115 3.42 5.82 -12.98
C PRO A 115 3.29 5.01 -11.70
N THR A 116 2.49 3.94 -11.76
CA THR A 116 2.06 3.18 -10.58
C THR A 116 2.45 1.72 -10.71
N PHE A 117 3.13 1.21 -9.69
CA PHE A 117 3.63 -0.17 -9.61
C PHE A 117 2.89 -0.91 -8.50
N ILE A 118 2.28 -2.04 -8.83
CA ILE A 118 1.52 -2.84 -7.86
C ILE A 118 2.22 -4.16 -7.63
N GLY A 119 2.66 -4.37 -6.39
CA GLY A 119 3.30 -5.61 -5.97
C GLY A 119 2.28 -6.71 -5.65
N ALA A 120 2.58 -7.92 -6.11
CA ALA A 120 1.85 -9.14 -5.79
C ALA A 120 2.84 -10.31 -5.61
N THR A 121 2.33 -11.46 -5.20
CA THR A 121 3.07 -12.72 -5.17
C THR A 121 2.53 -13.64 -6.26
N ASP A 122 3.36 -14.01 -7.23
CA ASP A 122 3.08 -15.14 -8.12
C ASP A 122 3.07 -16.41 -7.27
N PHE A 123 1.87 -16.99 -7.10
CA PHE A 123 1.66 -18.08 -6.17
C PHE A 123 2.10 -19.43 -6.74
N ASP A 124 2.08 -19.54 -8.07
CA ASP A 124 2.48 -20.77 -8.76
C ASP A 124 4.00 -20.91 -8.76
N ASN A 125 4.73 -19.81 -8.97
CA ASN A 125 6.20 -19.81 -9.06
C ASN A 125 6.91 -19.40 -7.74
N GLY A 126 6.19 -18.89 -6.75
CA GLY A 126 6.74 -18.48 -5.46
C GLY A 126 7.66 -17.26 -5.53
N VAL A 127 7.39 -16.31 -6.43
CA VAL A 127 8.21 -15.11 -6.64
C VAL A 127 7.40 -13.82 -6.44
N ALA A 128 8.08 -12.77 -5.97
CA ALA A 128 7.50 -11.44 -5.93
C ALA A 128 7.49 -10.83 -7.33
N VAL A 129 6.36 -10.23 -7.71
CA VAL A 129 6.18 -9.58 -9.02
C VAL A 129 5.61 -8.18 -8.84
N GLU A 130 5.90 -7.28 -9.80
CA GLU A 130 5.22 -5.99 -9.92
C GLU A 130 4.46 -5.90 -11.24
N PHE A 131 3.30 -5.27 -11.18
CA PHE A 131 2.53 -4.87 -12.35
C PHE A 131 2.62 -3.35 -12.51
N HIS A 132 2.93 -2.87 -13.69
CA HIS A 132 2.94 -1.45 -14.05
C HIS A 132 2.09 -1.16 -15.29
N GLU A 133 1.49 -2.19 -15.85
CA GLU A 133 0.53 -2.16 -16.95
C GLU A 133 -0.55 -3.22 -16.74
N GLY A 134 -1.67 -3.08 -17.43
CA GLY A 134 -2.79 -4.02 -17.35
C GLY A 134 -4.00 -3.46 -16.59
N ASP A 135 -5.07 -4.25 -16.56
CA ASP A 135 -6.33 -3.85 -15.93
C ASP A 135 -6.18 -3.69 -14.41
N ILE A 136 -6.51 -2.50 -13.91
CA ILE A 136 -6.39 -2.16 -12.47
C ILE A 136 -7.18 -3.13 -11.59
N SER A 137 -8.41 -3.48 -11.99
CA SER A 137 -9.32 -4.28 -11.15
C SER A 137 -8.75 -5.66 -10.74
N PRO A 138 -8.34 -6.54 -11.67
CA PRO A 138 -7.75 -7.82 -11.30
C PRO A 138 -6.39 -7.66 -10.60
N ILE A 139 -5.59 -6.65 -10.94
CA ILE A 139 -4.26 -6.44 -10.35
C ILE A 139 -4.37 -6.03 -8.88
N ILE A 140 -5.19 -5.02 -8.52
CA ILE A 140 -5.37 -4.66 -7.11
C ILE A 140 -6.08 -5.78 -6.33
N LYS A 141 -6.97 -6.54 -6.97
CA LYS A 141 -7.59 -7.71 -6.35
C LYS A 141 -6.55 -8.78 -6.02
N ALA A 142 -5.61 -9.07 -6.93
CA ALA A 142 -4.50 -9.98 -6.71
C ALA A 142 -3.61 -9.52 -5.55
N SER A 143 -3.20 -8.23 -5.60
CA SER A 143 -2.39 -7.60 -4.55
C SER A 143 -3.04 -7.62 -3.16
N CYS A 144 -4.38 -7.71 -3.08
CA CYS A 144 -5.15 -7.75 -1.83
C CYS A 144 -5.61 -9.17 -1.43
N SER A 145 -5.29 -10.21 -2.22
CA SER A 145 -5.74 -11.58 -1.96
C SER A 145 -4.90 -12.27 -0.89
N ILE A 146 -5.14 -11.91 0.38
CA ILE A 146 -4.49 -12.53 1.55
C ILE A 146 -4.85 -14.04 1.54
N PRO A 147 -3.84 -14.94 1.54
CA PRO A 147 -4.07 -16.39 1.59
C PRO A 147 -4.95 -16.80 2.77
N VAL A 148 -5.78 -17.84 2.58
CA VAL A 148 -6.77 -18.35 3.55
C VAL A 148 -7.97 -17.41 3.75
N VAL A 149 -7.83 -16.11 3.51
CA VAL A 149 -8.93 -15.12 3.62
C VAL A 149 -9.65 -14.96 2.30
N PHE A 150 -8.89 -14.78 1.22
CA PHE A 150 -9.41 -14.57 -0.13
C PHE A 150 -8.85 -15.61 -1.10
N PRO A 151 -9.61 -15.98 -2.15
CA PRO A 151 -9.08 -16.86 -3.19
C PRO A 151 -7.96 -16.18 -3.97
N PRO A 152 -6.98 -16.95 -4.48
CA PRO A 152 -6.02 -16.44 -5.46
C PRO A 152 -6.74 -15.87 -6.69
N VAL A 153 -6.13 -14.89 -7.35
CA VAL A 153 -6.64 -14.27 -8.58
C VAL A 153 -5.83 -14.77 -9.75
N SER A 154 -6.51 -15.31 -10.78
CA SER A 154 -5.83 -15.71 -12.01
C SER A 154 -5.72 -14.52 -12.98
N ILE A 155 -4.50 -14.21 -13.43
CA ILE A 155 -4.19 -13.23 -14.47
C ILE A 155 -3.30 -13.92 -15.49
N GLY A 156 -3.74 -13.98 -16.75
CA GLY A 156 -2.96 -14.63 -17.82
C GLY A 156 -2.69 -16.13 -17.57
N GLY A 157 -3.50 -16.81 -16.77
CA GLY A 157 -3.34 -18.23 -16.43
C GLY A 157 -2.51 -18.51 -15.19
N THR A 158 -1.82 -17.53 -14.63
CA THR A 158 -1.03 -17.63 -13.39
C THR A 158 -1.86 -17.17 -12.17
N ALA A 159 -1.75 -17.88 -11.06
CA ALA A 159 -2.42 -17.55 -9.80
C ALA A 159 -1.57 -16.53 -8.99
N TYR A 160 -2.22 -15.46 -8.52
CA TYR A 160 -1.57 -14.44 -7.71
C TYR A 160 -2.26 -14.28 -6.36
N VAL A 161 -1.46 -13.99 -5.34
CA VAL A 161 -1.90 -13.66 -3.99
C VAL A 161 -1.26 -12.36 -3.51
N ASP A 162 -1.65 -11.90 -2.32
CA ASP A 162 -1.18 -10.65 -1.71
C ASP A 162 0.35 -10.56 -1.70
N GLY A 163 0.88 -9.41 -2.15
CA GLY A 163 2.31 -9.15 -2.19
C GLY A 163 2.99 -9.18 -0.82
N GLY A 164 2.23 -8.98 0.26
CA GLY A 164 2.72 -9.07 1.63
C GLY A 164 3.24 -10.46 2.03
N VAL A 165 2.94 -11.49 1.26
CA VAL A 165 3.50 -12.84 1.46
C VAL A 165 5.03 -12.83 1.27
N LEU A 166 5.55 -12.19 0.22
CA LEU A 166 6.97 -12.17 -0.09
C LEU A 166 7.64 -10.80 0.06
N ARG A 167 6.98 -9.70 -0.32
CA ARG A 167 7.53 -8.34 -0.31
C ARG A 167 6.46 -7.30 0.05
N ASN A 168 6.26 -7.07 1.36
CA ASN A 168 5.17 -6.22 1.86
C ASN A 168 5.34 -4.72 1.60
N LEU A 169 6.58 -4.22 1.47
CA LEU A 169 6.88 -2.83 1.10
C LEU A 169 7.52 -2.84 -0.30
N PRO A 170 6.84 -2.33 -1.34
CA PRO A 170 7.31 -2.47 -2.72
C PRO A 170 8.39 -1.45 -3.12
N ALA A 171 9.32 -1.13 -2.22
CA ALA A 171 10.44 -0.25 -2.50
C ALA A 171 11.36 -0.81 -3.60
N TRP A 172 11.52 -2.13 -3.65
CA TRP A 172 12.29 -2.84 -4.66
C TRP A 172 11.82 -2.60 -6.09
N ALA A 173 10.50 -2.37 -6.28
CA ALA A 173 9.91 -2.19 -7.61
C ALA A 173 10.28 -0.85 -8.26
N ILE A 174 10.66 0.17 -7.45
CA ILE A 174 10.89 1.52 -7.92
C ILE A 174 12.21 2.15 -7.46
N ARG A 175 13.02 1.46 -6.63
CA ARG A 175 14.28 2.04 -6.09
C ARG A 175 15.26 2.48 -7.19
N ASP A 176 15.42 1.70 -8.22
CA ASP A 176 16.31 1.96 -9.34
C ASP A 176 15.77 2.99 -10.34
N LYS A 177 14.52 3.43 -10.16
CA LYS A 177 13.82 4.35 -11.06
C LYS A 177 13.77 5.79 -10.53
N CYS A 178 14.05 6.02 -9.25
CA CYS A 178 13.94 7.34 -8.62
C CYS A 178 15.20 7.74 -7.83
N GLU A 179 15.48 9.05 -7.78
CA GLU A 179 16.62 9.61 -7.04
C GLU A 179 16.41 9.45 -5.53
N ARG A 180 15.23 9.81 -5.03
CA ARG A 180 14.82 9.72 -3.63
C ARG A 180 13.62 8.83 -3.48
N LEU A 181 13.61 8.02 -2.42
CA LEU A 181 12.54 7.07 -2.14
C LEU A 181 12.06 7.17 -0.69
N ILE A 182 10.77 7.41 -0.52
CA ILE A 182 10.09 7.36 0.79
C ILE A 182 9.37 6.02 0.91
N GLY A 183 9.68 5.25 1.94
CA GLY A 183 8.94 4.04 2.32
C GLY A 183 7.94 4.34 3.44
N ILE A 184 6.66 4.02 3.23
CA ILE A 184 5.61 4.17 4.23
C ILE A 184 5.14 2.80 4.69
N ASN A 185 5.48 2.42 5.92
CA ASN A 185 5.14 1.15 6.52
C ASN A 185 4.03 1.32 7.57
N VAL A 186 2.83 0.86 7.23
CA VAL A 186 1.65 0.88 8.12
C VAL A 186 1.35 -0.48 8.75
N SER A 187 2.29 -1.43 8.61
CA SER A 187 2.19 -2.79 9.17
C SER A 187 3.22 -3.08 10.27
N PRO A 188 3.45 -2.17 11.23
CA PRO A 188 4.31 -2.50 12.36
C PRO A 188 3.70 -3.64 13.14
N LEU A 189 4.52 -4.59 13.58
CA LEU A 189 4.06 -5.75 14.32
C LEU A 189 4.47 -5.65 15.79
N GLY A 190 3.47 -5.70 16.65
CA GLY A 190 3.65 -5.76 18.11
C GLY A 190 3.37 -7.13 18.72
N ARG A 191 3.55 -7.23 20.03
CA ARG A 191 3.12 -8.39 20.81
C ARG A 191 1.59 -8.38 20.92
N VAL A 192 0.95 -9.46 20.46
CA VAL A 192 -0.50 -9.66 20.54
C VAL A 192 -0.75 -11.05 21.14
N LYS A 193 -1.72 -11.17 22.04
CA LYS A 193 -2.23 -12.47 22.45
C LYS A 193 -3.11 -13.00 21.31
N THR A 194 -2.72 -14.10 20.72
CA THR A 194 -3.42 -14.69 19.58
C THR A 194 -4.55 -15.59 20.08
N ASP A 195 -5.74 -15.41 19.52
CA ASP A 195 -6.83 -16.36 19.67
C ASP A 195 -6.48 -17.65 18.91
N PRO A 196 -6.78 -18.86 19.45
CA PRO A 196 -6.43 -20.12 18.81
C PRO A 196 -7.31 -20.49 17.62
N SER A 197 -8.20 -19.60 17.13
CA SER A 197 -8.99 -19.88 15.93
C SER A 197 -8.11 -19.97 14.67
N ILE A 198 -8.48 -20.83 13.73
CA ILE A 198 -7.75 -21.03 12.47
C ILE A 198 -7.58 -19.71 11.72
N PHE A 199 -8.61 -18.86 11.70
CA PHE A 199 -8.57 -17.56 11.05
C PHE A 199 -7.54 -16.61 11.69
N GLU A 200 -7.55 -16.48 13.01
CA GLU A 200 -6.59 -15.59 13.71
C GLU A 200 -5.16 -16.13 13.61
N ILE A 201 -4.96 -17.45 13.62
CA ILE A 201 -3.65 -18.06 13.37
C ILE A 201 -3.16 -17.73 11.96
N ALA A 202 -3.99 -17.90 10.93
CA ALA A 202 -3.64 -17.59 9.54
C ALA A 202 -3.30 -16.09 9.39
N MET A 203 -4.12 -15.20 9.94
CA MET A 203 -3.88 -13.76 9.91
C MET A 203 -2.60 -13.36 10.66
N ARG A 204 -2.31 -14.02 11.77
CA ARG A 204 -1.07 -13.79 12.51
C ARG A 204 0.15 -14.28 11.72
N SER A 205 0.05 -15.46 11.12
CA SER A 205 1.12 -16.02 10.27
C SER A 205 1.41 -15.11 9.09
N TYR A 206 0.38 -14.65 8.38
CA TYR A 206 0.51 -13.66 7.31
C TYR A 206 1.20 -12.38 7.81
N SER A 207 0.77 -11.84 8.96
CA SER A 207 1.37 -10.62 9.53
C SER A 207 2.85 -10.80 9.90
N LEU A 208 3.25 -12.00 10.33
CA LEU A 208 4.65 -12.34 10.62
C LEU A 208 5.48 -12.42 9.35
N LEU A 209 4.95 -13.03 8.27
CA LEU A 209 5.59 -13.07 6.95
C LEU A 209 5.80 -11.64 6.42
N ALA A 210 4.75 -10.83 6.42
CA ALA A 210 4.81 -9.44 5.96
C ALA A 210 5.83 -8.60 6.74
N LYS A 211 5.99 -8.83 8.05
CA LYS A 211 7.03 -8.18 8.85
C LYS A 211 8.42 -8.67 8.50
N ALA A 212 8.60 -9.98 8.36
CA ALA A 212 9.92 -10.57 8.15
C ALA A 212 10.56 -10.09 6.85
N ASN A 213 9.75 -9.90 5.79
CA ASN A 213 10.24 -9.58 4.46
C ASN A 213 10.42 -8.09 4.16
N GLN A 214 9.90 -7.17 5.01
CA GLN A 214 9.92 -5.74 4.70
C GLN A 214 11.22 -5.01 5.07
N LYS A 215 12.10 -5.63 5.90
CA LYS A 215 13.31 -4.95 6.35
C LYS A 215 14.23 -4.60 5.18
N GLN A 216 14.46 -5.52 4.27
CA GLN A 216 15.30 -5.29 3.08
C GLN A 216 14.78 -4.14 2.21
N ASP A 217 13.47 -3.94 2.15
CA ASP A 217 12.85 -2.85 1.41
C ASP A 217 12.93 -1.52 2.14
N MET A 218 12.86 -1.53 3.47
CA MET A 218 13.07 -0.32 4.27
C MET A 218 14.53 0.15 4.17
N ASP A 219 15.49 -0.77 4.14
CA ASP A 219 16.92 -0.46 4.09
C ASP A 219 17.35 0.24 2.78
N VAL A 220 16.56 0.14 1.70
CA VAL A 220 16.84 0.84 0.44
C VAL A 220 16.10 2.17 0.28
N CYS A 221 15.26 2.54 1.23
CA CYS A 221 14.58 3.84 1.25
C CYS A 221 15.45 4.93 1.85
N ASP A 222 15.39 6.14 1.29
CA ASP A 222 16.08 7.31 1.86
C ASP A 222 15.37 7.82 3.12
N LEU A 223 14.04 7.70 3.18
CA LEU A 223 13.23 7.94 4.38
C LEU A 223 12.24 6.79 4.60
N VAL A 224 12.04 6.42 5.86
CA VAL A 224 11.05 5.43 6.25
C VAL A 224 10.15 5.98 7.34
N VAL A 225 8.84 5.91 7.09
CA VAL A 225 7.81 6.24 8.08
C VAL A 225 7.13 4.98 8.56
N GLN A 226 7.00 4.83 9.88
CA GLN A 226 6.30 3.72 10.51
C GLN A 226 5.24 4.25 11.49
N THR A 227 4.01 3.76 11.35
CA THR A 227 2.89 4.10 12.25
C THR A 227 2.81 3.13 13.42
N ARG A 228 3.81 3.19 14.34
CA ARG A 228 3.97 2.23 15.44
C ARG A 228 2.77 2.18 16.39
N GLU A 229 2.05 3.26 16.56
CA GLU A 229 0.84 3.38 17.38
C GLU A 229 -0.34 2.55 16.82
N LEU A 230 -0.30 2.18 15.53
CA LEU A 230 -1.32 1.34 14.91
C LEU A 230 -1.09 -0.18 15.13
N THR A 231 -0.07 -0.56 15.88
CA THR A 231 0.35 -1.95 16.09
C THR A 231 -0.77 -2.86 16.63
N HIS A 232 -1.64 -2.32 17.48
CA HIS A 232 -2.72 -3.07 18.12
C HIS A 232 -4.01 -3.14 17.30
N ARG A 233 -4.09 -2.43 16.16
CA ARG A 233 -5.28 -2.47 15.30
C ARG A 233 -5.31 -3.74 14.47
N LYS A 234 -6.47 -4.40 14.47
CA LYS A 234 -6.71 -5.56 13.59
C LYS A 234 -6.71 -5.12 12.12
N VAL A 235 -6.31 -6.04 11.22
CA VAL A 235 -6.18 -5.78 9.78
C VAL A 235 -7.49 -5.32 9.14
N PHE A 236 -8.64 -5.77 9.65
CA PHE A 236 -9.98 -5.42 9.15
C PHE A 236 -10.77 -4.46 10.06
N ASP A 237 -10.10 -3.79 11.00
CA ASP A 237 -10.77 -2.84 11.89
C ASP A 237 -10.89 -1.45 11.25
N LEU A 238 -12.05 -1.17 10.68
CA LEU A 238 -12.39 0.11 10.06
C LEU A 238 -12.94 1.17 11.06
N LYS A 239 -12.92 0.89 12.35
CA LYS A 239 -13.32 1.89 13.35
C LYS A 239 -12.26 2.99 13.43
N GLU A 240 -12.70 4.21 13.76
CA GLU A 240 -11.80 5.36 13.98
C GLU A 240 -10.80 5.60 12.85
N ILE A 241 -11.20 5.44 11.59
CA ILE A 241 -10.34 5.62 10.42
C ILE A 241 -9.70 7.02 10.34
N ASN A 242 -10.38 8.05 10.87
CA ASN A 242 -9.81 9.39 11.02
C ASN A 242 -8.53 9.39 11.86
N LYS A 243 -8.46 8.58 12.94
CA LYS A 243 -7.24 8.44 13.74
C LYS A 243 -6.13 7.74 12.97
N VAL A 244 -6.48 6.78 12.11
CA VAL A 244 -5.51 6.10 11.25
C VAL A 244 -4.91 7.08 10.24
N PHE A 245 -5.73 7.87 9.58
CA PHE A 245 -5.30 8.92 8.65
C PHE A 245 -4.39 9.93 9.36
N THR A 246 -4.84 10.47 10.51
CA THR A 246 -4.07 11.42 11.32
C THR A 246 -2.72 10.86 11.76
N SER A 247 -2.65 9.58 12.11
CA SER A 247 -1.40 8.90 12.45
C SER A 247 -0.40 8.96 11.28
N GLY A 248 -0.83 8.60 10.07
CA GLY A 248 0.02 8.71 8.87
C GLY A 248 0.52 10.14 8.64
N TYR A 249 -0.38 11.10 8.71
CA TYR A 249 -0.07 12.52 8.54
C TYR A 249 0.97 13.04 9.55
N VAL A 250 0.74 12.79 10.85
CA VAL A 250 1.60 13.30 11.92
C VAL A 250 3.00 12.68 11.84
N ASN A 251 3.08 11.35 11.63
CA ASN A 251 4.36 10.65 11.53
C ASN A 251 5.15 11.11 10.30
N MET A 252 4.51 11.24 9.13
CA MET A 252 5.17 11.72 7.93
C MET A 252 5.65 13.16 8.09
N ARG A 253 4.79 14.06 8.57
CA ARG A 253 5.17 15.46 8.83
C ARG A 253 6.38 15.58 9.75
N LYS A 254 6.39 14.79 10.83
CA LYS A 254 7.53 14.73 11.75
C LYS A 254 8.79 14.25 11.03
N THR A 255 8.70 13.13 10.31
CA THR A 255 9.84 12.55 9.61
C THR A 255 10.43 13.48 8.56
N LEU A 256 9.59 14.18 7.78
CA LEU A 256 10.05 15.15 6.78
C LEU A 256 10.74 16.38 7.42
N ARG A 257 10.25 16.85 8.57
CA ARG A 257 10.89 17.93 9.33
C ARG A 257 12.25 17.51 9.89
N ASP A 258 12.28 16.34 10.54
CA ASP A 258 13.50 15.82 11.15
C ASP A 258 14.60 15.56 10.09
N ALA A 259 14.21 15.22 8.86
CA ALA A 259 15.12 15.00 7.72
C ALA A 259 15.46 16.28 6.93
N GLY A 260 14.88 17.43 7.26
CA GLY A 260 15.06 18.68 6.52
C GLY A 260 14.39 18.71 5.13
N TRP A 261 13.42 17.83 4.88
CA TRP A 261 12.68 17.75 3.61
C TRP A 261 11.38 18.60 3.63
N TRP A 262 11.04 19.19 4.75
CA TRP A 262 9.86 20.03 4.90
C TRP A 262 10.15 21.44 4.37
N GLN A 263 9.61 21.76 3.21
CA GLN A 263 9.70 23.08 2.59
C GLN A 263 8.29 23.51 2.16
N PRO A 264 7.42 23.94 3.10
CA PRO A 264 6.08 24.35 2.73
C PRO A 264 6.16 25.57 1.79
N GLU A 265 5.30 25.57 0.77
CA GLU A 265 5.16 26.74 -0.09
C GLU A 265 4.87 27.95 0.80
N THR A 266 5.71 28.97 0.72
CA THR A 266 5.41 30.30 1.30
C THR A 266 4.21 30.85 0.55
N LYS A 267 3.07 30.98 1.26
CA LYS A 267 1.86 31.61 0.71
C LYS A 267 2.09 33.08 0.42
#